data_728560326bf0f4d23815c6de9570ebec
#
_entry.id   728560326bf0f4d23815c6de9570ebec
#
_cell.length_a   1.000
_cell.length_b   1.000
_cell.length_c   1.000
_cell.angle_alpha   90.00
_cell.angle_beta   90.00
_cell.angle_gamma   90.00
#
_symmetry.space_group_name_H-M   'P 1'
#
loop_
_entity.id
_entity.type
_entity.pdbx_description
1 polymer ?
#
loop_
_entity_poly.entity_id
_entity_poly.type
_entity_poly.pdbx_seq_one_letter_code
_entity_poly.pdbx_strand_id
1 'polypeptide(L)'
;VHIHFGGRRVCRAKGIIAIGDIATGLFAIGGIAAGLISLGGLSAGLLALGGLAIGMFAAGGMGLGLLAAAGGLAVGGYFAMGGLAASKCYALGGLAAAGRIAAGGIAFAPVAIGEEARGTVSLLTNALSAQAVRDAILAAQPATPKWIVTLFVLAGQ
;
A
#
# COMPACT_ATOMS: atom_id res chain seq x y z
N VAL A 1 -4.21 30.80 0.77
CA VAL A 1 -4.09 30.21 -0.58
C VAL A 1 -2.93 30.90 -1.27
N HIS A 2 -1.90 30.17 -1.63
CA HIS A 2 -0.78 30.73 -2.38
C HIS A 2 -0.65 29.94 -3.68
N ILE A 3 -0.97 30.60 -4.78
CA ILE A 3 -0.89 30.04 -6.13
C ILE A 3 0.16 30.85 -6.88
N HIS A 4 1.20 30.23 -7.37
CA HIS A 4 2.22 30.90 -8.17
C HIS A 4 2.39 30.17 -9.51
N PHE A 5 2.00 30.84 -10.59
CA PHE A 5 2.23 30.40 -11.96
C PHE A 5 3.32 31.30 -12.59
N GLY A 6 4.41 30.75 -12.99
CA GLY A 6 5.33 31.53 -13.84
C GLY A 6 6.76 31.04 -13.93
N GLY A 7 7.12 30.71 -15.12
CA GLY A 7 8.37 30.77 -15.86
C GLY A 7 9.71 30.50 -15.16
N ARG A 8 10.37 29.38 -15.52
CA ARG A 8 11.80 29.08 -15.36
C ARG A 8 12.48 29.16 -13.98
N ARG A 9 11.77 29.46 -12.91
CA ARG A 9 12.29 29.40 -11.54
C ARG A 9 11.41 28.47 -10.71
N VAL A 10 12.04 27.59 -9.98
CA VAL A 10 11.35 26.66 -9.05
C VAL A 10 10.53 27.48 -8.07
N CYS A 11 9.21 27.43 -8.19
CA CYS A 11 8.29 28.20 -7.36
C CYS A 11 7.97 27.42 -6.07
N ARG A 12 8.46 27.94 -4.96
CA ARG A 12 8.17 27.42 -3.62
C ARG A 12 6.89 28.05 -3.09
N ALA A 13 5.84 27.26 -2.95
CA ALA A 13 4.62 27.67 -2.29
C ALA A 13 4.56 27.15 -0.86
N LYS A 14 4.33 28.05 0.11
CA LYS A 14 4.15 27.70 1.52
C LYS A 14 2.82 28.26 2.00
N GLY A 15 1.99 27.43 2.63
CA GLY A 15 0.69 27.86 3.17
C GLY A 15 -0.20 26.69 3.55
N ILE A 16 -1.41 26.97 4.02
CA ILE A 16 -2.41 25.92 4.33
C ILE A 16 -2.75 25.14 3.05
N ILE A 17 -2.94 25.87 1.94
CA ILE A 17 -3.10 25.30 0.60
C ILE A 17 -1.94 25.84 -0.25
N ALA A 18 -1.08 24.96 -0.71
CA ALA A 18 0.08 25.27 -1.51
C ALA A 18 -0.03 24.58 -2.87
N ILE A 19 0.05 25.35 -3.95
CA ILE A 19 0.02 24.86 -5.33
C ILE A 19 1.23 25.44 -6.06
N GLY A 20 2.12 24.61 -6.56
CA GLY A 20 3.33 25.06 -7.27
C GLY A 20 4.31 23.91 -7.53
N ASP A 21 5.48 24.20 -8.12
CA ASP A 21 6.49 23.17 -8.42
C ASP A 21 6.97 22.46 -7.15
N ILE A 22 7.23 23.23 -6.08
CA ILE A 22 7.52 22.71 -4.75
C ILE A 22 6.47 23.28 -3.79
N ALA A 23 5.53 22.45 -3.37
CA ALA A 23 4.44 22.81 -2.49
C ALA A 23 4.67 22.27 -1.08
N THR A 24 4.61 23.15 -0.07
CA THR A 24 4.70 22.73 1.34
C THR A 24 3.56 23.34 2.12
N GLY A 25 2.68 22.51 2.68
CA GLY A 25 1.50 23.00 3.42
C GLY A 25 0.64 21.88 3.97
N LEU A 26 -0.51 22.22 4.51
CA LEU A 26 -1.49 21.22 4.95
C LEU A 26 -2.02 20.41 3.76
N PHE A 27 -2.39 21.14 2.68
CA PHE A 27 -2.74 20.60 1.39
C PHE A 27 -1.70 21.06 0.37
N ALA A 28 -0.90 20.13 -0.14
CA ALA A 28 0.18 20.41 -1.07
C ALA A 28 -0.09 19.73 -2.42
N ILE A 29 -0.11 20.52 -3.50
CA ILE A 29 -0.30 20.02 -4.87
C ILE A 29 0.83 20.56 -5.74
N GLY A 30 1.62 19.68 -6.33
CA GLY A 30 2.74 20.14 -7.16
C GLY A 30 3.64 19.02 -7.68
N GLY A 31 4.72 19.39 -8.33
CA GLY A 31 5.74 18.43 -8.78
C GLY A 31 6.36 17.67 -7.59
N ILE A 32 6.76 18.43 -6.57
CA ILE A 32 7.20 17.92 -5.26
C ILE A 32 6.27 18.48 -4.21
N ALA A 33 5.48 17.62 -3.55
CA ALA A 33 4.51 18.02 -2.56
C ALA A 33 4.86 17.44 -1.18
N ALA A 34 4.90 18.30 -0.16
CA ALA A 34 5.12 17.88 1.22
C ALA A 34 4.06 18.49 2.14
N GLY A 35 3.29 17.67 2.82
CA GLY A 35 2.20 18.15 3.67
C GLY A 35 1.41 17.05 4.34
N LEU A 36 0.32 17.41 5.03
CA LEU A 36 -0.58 16.43 5.62
C LEU A 36 -1.25 15.60 4.52
N ILE A 37 -1.77 16.28 3.49
CA ILE A 37 -2.30 15.66 2.28
C ILE A 37 -1.47 16.20 1.11
N SER A 38 -0.74 15.33 0.45
CA SER A 38 0.16 15.67 -0.64
C SER A 38 -0.20 14.95 -1.93
N LEU A 39 -0.32 15.72 -3.01
CA LEU A 39 -0.61 15.26 -4.35
C LEU A 39 0.48 15.76 -5.30
N GLY A 40 1.20 14.85 -5.93
CA GLY A 40 2.28 15.28 -6.83
C GLY A 40 3.08 14.17 -7.48
N GLY A 41 4.05 14.52 -8.28
CA GLY A 41 5.01 13.56 -8.86
C GLY A 41 5.79 12.82 -7.76
N LEU A 42 6.39 13.61 -6.86
CA LEU A 42 6.96 13.16 -5.60
C LEU A 42 6.10 13.70 -4.46
N SER A 43 5.51 12.84 -3.65
CA SER A 43 4.65 13.24 -2.54
C SER A 43 5.14 12.67 -1.21
N ALA A 44 5.18 13.53 -0.19
CA ALA A 44 5.56 13.14 1.17
C ALA A 44 4.56 13.72 2.17
N GLY A 45 3.96 12.87 3.02
CA GLY A 45 2.97 13.33 3.99
C GLY A 45 2.25 12.24 4.73
N LEU A 46 1.22 12.62 5.49
CA LEU A 46 0.37 11.64 6.17
C LEU A 46 -0.42 10.83 5.12
N LEU A 47 -1.04 11.53 4.18
CA LEU A 47 -1.69 10.98 3.00
C LEU A 47 -0.89 11.44 1.77
N ALA A 48 -0.16 10.54 1.15
CA ALA A 48 0.67 10.83 -0.01
C ALA A 48 0.11 10.11 -1.25
N LEU A 49 -0.19 10.88 -2.28
CA LEU A 49 -0.72 10.40 -3.54
C LEU A 49 0.16 10.92 -4.68
N GLY A 50 0.73 10.02 -5.49
CA GLY A 50 1.59 10.48 -6.56
C GLY A 50 2.37 9.40 -7.30
N GLY A 51 3.28 9.79 -8.16
CA GLY A 51 4.16 8.86 -8.87
C GLY A 51 5.02 8.06 -7.89
N LEU A 52 5.72 8.78 -7.00
CA LEU A 52 6.39 8.22 -5.84
C LEU A 52 5.78 8.84 -4.59
N ALA A 53 5.19 8.02 -3.75
CA ALA A 53 4.49 8.44 -2.55
C ALA A 53 5.15 7.87 -1.29
N ILE A 54 5.49 8.75 -0.34
CA ILE A 54 6.08 8.37 0.94
C ILE A 54 5.24 8.95 2.05
N GLY A 55 4.70 8.11 2.93
CA GLY A 55 3.85 8.61 4.00
C GLY A 55 3.33 7.54 4.95
N MET A 56 2.38 7.92 5.77
CA MET A 56 1.70 6.96 6.64
C MET A 56 0.74 6.10 5.81
N PHE A 57 0.01 6.77 4.89
CA PHE A 57 -0.77 6.15 3.82
C PHE A 57 -0.21 6.64 2.49
N ALA A 58 0.32 5.75 1.67
CA ALA A 58 0.93 6.09 0.40
C ALA A 58 0.24 5.35 -0.75
N ALA A 59 -0.15 6.08 -1.79
CA ALA A 59 -0.72 5.49 -2.98
C ALA A 59 -0.14 6.12 -4.25
N GLY A 60 0.27 5.27 -5.20
CA GLY A 60 0.88 5.75 -6.43
C GLY A 60 1.55 4.68 -7.26
N GLY A 61 2.38 5.07 -8.20
CA GLY A 61 3.20 4.13 -8.97
C GLY A 61 4.12 3.33 -8.05
N MET A 62 4.82 4.04 -7.16
CA MET A 62 5.64 3.48 -6.09
C MET A 62 5.16 4.05 -4.76
N GLY A 63 4.64 3.20 -3.87
CA GLY A 63 4.11 3.60 -2.56
C GLY A 63 4.97 3.05 -1.42
N LEU A 64 5.52 3.94 -0.59
CA LEU A 64 6.20 3.61 0.65
C LEU A 64 5.35 4.12 1.82
N GLY A 65 4.56 3.24 2.43
CA GLY A 65 3.64 3.59 3.51
C GLY A 65 4.06 3.01 4.86
N LEU A 66 4.04 3.82 5.90
CA LEU A 66 4.33 3.31 7.24
C LEU A 66 3.21 2.38 7.75
N LEU A 67 1.96 2.72 7.50
CA LEU A 67 0.79 1.89 7.79
C LEU A 67 0.32 1.13 6.57
N ALA A 68 -0.01 1.84 5.49
CA ALA A 68 -0.53 1.22 4.29
C ALA A 68 0.11 1.81 3.04
N ALA A 69 0.40 0.95 2.08
CA ALA A 69 0.87 1.32 0.76
C ALA A 69 0.03 0.66 -0.33
N ALA A 70 -0.26 1.41 -1.39
CA ALA A 70 -0.94 0.91 -2.57
C ALA A 70 -0.25 1.41 -3.84
N GLY A 71 -0.09 0.53 -4.84
CA GLY A 71 0.54 0.96 -6.09
C GLY A 71 1.11 -0.16 -6.94
N GLY A 72 1.83 0.19 -7.98
CA GLY A 72 2.54 -0.80 -8.80
C GLY A 72 3.56 -1.57 -7.97
N LEU A 73 4.41 -0.83 -7.23
CA LEU A 73 5.29 -1.34 -6.20
C LEU A 73 4.87 -0.74 -4.87
N ALA A 74 4.43 -1.56 -3.93
CA ALA A 74 3.96 -1.13 -2.63
C ALA A 74 4.78 -1.74 -1.50
N VAL A 75 5.37 -0.88 -0.66
CA VAL A 75 6.05 -1.31 0.56
C VAL A 75 5.35 -0.69 1.75
N GLY A 76 4.71 -1.54 2.55
CA GLY A 76 3.92 -1.10 3.70
C GLY A 76 4.46 -1.64 5.03
N GLY A 77 4.39 -0.85 6.08
CA GLY A 77 4.74 -1.31 7.42
C GLY A 77 3.73 -2.34 7.95
N TYR A 78 2.45 -2.12 7.73
CA TYR A 78 1.38 -3.00 8.20
C TYR A 78 0.66 -3.68 7.04
N PHE A 79 0.28 -2.93 6.01
CA PHE A 79 -0.48 -3.42 4.86
C PHE A 79 0.13 -2.92 3.54
N ALA A 80 0.24 -3.79 2.55
CA ALA A 80 0.66 -3.41 1.21
C ALA A 80 -0.25 -4.07 0.15
N MET A 81 -0.61 -3.31 -0.88
CA MET A 81 -1.43 -3.78 -1.98
C MET A 81 -0.90 -3.26 -3.31
N GLY A 82 -0.62 -4.18 -4.24
CA GLY A 82 -0.09 -3.76 -5.54
C GLY A 82 0.38 -4.89 -6.44
N GLY A 83 1.00 -4.55 -7.55
CA GLY A 83 1.62 -5.54 -8.45
C GLY A 83 2.72 -6.33 -7.71
N LEU A 84 3.65 -5.60 -7.11
CA LEU A 84 4.63 -6.10 -6.15
C LEU A 84 4.29 -5.50 -4.78
N ALA A 85 3.94 -6.33 -3.82
CA ALA A 85 3.57 -5.90 -2.48
C ALA A 85 4.47 -6.52 -1.42
N ALA A 86 5.11 -5.68 -0.61
CA ALA A 86 5.92 -6.13 0.52
C ALA A 86 5.46 -5.45 1.82
N SER A 87 5.23 -6.23 2.88
CA SER A 87 4.84 -5.68 4.18
C SER A 87 5.29 -6.54 5.36
N LYS A 88 5.29 -5.95 6.56
CA LYS A 88 5.54 -6.72 7.78
C LYS A 88 4.39 -7.64 8.17
N CYS A 89 3.15 -7.25 7.87
CA CYS A 89 1.98 -7.99 8.32
C CYS A 89 1.20 -8.60 7.16
N TYR A 90 0.64 -7.78 6.29
CA TYR A 90 -0.32 -8.22 5.28
C TYR A 90 0.05 -7.69 3.91
N ALA A 91 0.18 -8.56 2.91
CA ALA A 91 0.44 -8.18 1.54
C ALA A 91 -0.57 -8.83 0.58
N LEU A 92 -1.05 -8.03 -0.37
CA LEU A 92 -1.94 -8.44 -1.44
C LEU A 92 -1.37 -7.98 -2.78
N GLY A 93 -1.20 -8.90 -3.73
CA GLY A 93 -0.69 -8.48 -5.03
C GLY A 93 -0.31 -9.61 -5.96
N GLY A 94 0.16 -9.31 -7.15
CA GLY A 94 0.67 -10.30 -8.08
C GLY A 94 1.81 -11.11 -7.47
N LEU A 95 2.80 -10.40 -6.91
CA LEU A 95 3.85 -10.96 -6.09
C LEU A 95 3.74 -10.33 -4.70
N ALA A 96 3.42 -11.14 -3.69
CA ALA A 96 3.17 -10.67 -2.34
C ALA A 96 4.15 -11.29 -1.33
N ALA A 97 4.85 -10.44 -0.57
CA ALA A 97 5.72 -10.89 0.50
C ALA A 97 5.25 -10.27 1.84
N ALA A 98 4.95 -11.09 2.83
CA ALA A 98 4.50 -10.60 4.13
C ALA A 98 5.05 -11.42 5.30
N GLY A 99 5.12 -10.78 6.47
CA GLY A 99 5.54 -11.44 7.70
C GLY A 99 4.44 -12.28 8.37
N ARG A 100 3.19 -12.15 7.93
CA ARG A 100 2.06 -12.91 8.48
C ARG A 100 1.22 -13.58 7.41
N ILE A 101 0.56 -12.82 6.55
CA ILE A 101 -0.34 -13.34 5.52
C ILE A 101 -0.04 -12.65 4.22
N ALA A 102 0.19 -13.41 3.16
CA ALA A 102 0.30 -12.92 1.80
C ALA A 102 -0.73 -13.62 0.90
N ALA A 103 -1.34 -12.85 0.00
CA ALA A 103 -2.19 -13.40 -1.03
C ALA A 103 -1.85 -12.81 -2.40
N GLY A 104 -1.77 -13.67 -3.40
CA GLY A 104 -1.44 -13.25 -4.76
C GLY A 104 -1.06 -14.42 -5.66
N GLY A 105 -0.64 -14.14 -6.88
CA GLY A 105 -0.15 -15.19 -7.79
C GLY A 105 1.03 -15.95 -7.17
N ILE A 106 2.04 -15.20 -6.70
CA ILE A 106 3.18 -15.74 -5.96
C ILE A 106 3.19 -15.13 -4.56
N ALA A 107 3.00 -15.95 -3.52
CA ALA A 107 2.89 -15.48 -2.14
C ALA A 107 4.01 -16.07 -1.25
N PHE A 108 4.71 -15.18 -0.54
CA PHE A 108 5.74 -15.53 0.43
C PHE A 108 5.33 -15.04 1.82
N ALA A 109 4.83 -15.94 2.67
CA ALA A 109 4.46 -15.62 4.04
C ALA A 109 4.33 -16.89 4.88
N PRO A 110 4.31 -16.82 6.21
CA PRO A 110 3.94 -17.98 7.04
C PRO A 110 2.57 -18.55 6.67
N VAL A 111 1.60 -17.68 6.33
CA VAL A 111 0.33 -18.08 5.71
C VAL A 111 0.30 -17.48 4.30
N ALA A 112 0.47 -18.33 3.29
CA ALA A 112 0.51 -17.93 1.90
C ALA A 112 -0.71 -18.49 1.15
N ILE A 113 -1.39 -17.62 0.40
CA ILE A 113 -2.57 -17.94 -0.40
C ILE A 113 -2.28 -17.54 -1.85
N GLY A 114 -2.29 -18.49 -2.78
CA GLY A 114 -2.01 -18.16 -4.17
C GLY A 114 -1.79 -19.39 -5.05
N GLU A 115 -1.44 -19.14 -6.32
CA GLU A 115 -1.10 -20.21 -7.26
C GLU A 115 0.25 -20.85 -6.92
N GLU A 116 1.25 -20.02 -6.56
CA GLU A 116 2.52 -20.44 -6.00
C GLU A 116 2.68 -19.90 -4.57
N ALA A 117 2.21 -20.66 -3.59
CA ALA A 117 2.28 -20.28 -2.19
C ALA A 117 3.49 -20.93 -1.50
N ARG A 118 4.40 -20.12 -0.94
CA ARG A 118 5.55 -20.59 -0.17
C ARG A 118 5.46 -20.09 1.27
N GLY A 119 5.13 -20.99 2.19
CA GLY A 119 4.98 -20.69 3.60
C GLY A 119 4.80 -21.92 4.47
N THR A 120 4.67 -21.73 5.77
CA THR A 120 4.40 -22.82 6.73
C THR A 120 3.01 -23.42 6.50
N VAL A 121 2.04 -22.58 6.16
CA VAL A 121 0.69 -22.94 5.73
C VAL A 121 0.48 -22.37 4.34
N SER A 122 0.54 -23.21 3.32
CA SER A 122 0.31 -22.82 1.93
C SER A 122 -1.07 -23.28 1.48
N LEU A 123 -1.88 -22.32 1.02
CA LEU A 123 -3.22 -22.54 0.52
C LEU A 123 -3.23 -22.26 -0.99
N LEU A 124 -3.28 -23.34 -1.78
CA LEU A 124 -3.34 -23.22 -3.24
C LEU A 124 -4.77 -22.89 -3.67
N THR A 125 -4.95 -21.88 -4.46
CA THR A 125 -6.25 -21.36 -4.92
C THR A 125 -7.11 -22.41 -5.63
N ASN A 126 -6.49 -23.39 -6.29
CA ASN A 126 -7.20 -24.41 -7.07
C ASN A 126 -7.90 -25.53 -6.24
N ALA A 127 -7.73 -25.56 -4.92
CA ALA A 127 -8.16 -26.71 -4.11
C ALA A 127 -9.11 -26.37 -2.96
N LEU A 128 -9.46 -25.10 -2.70
CA LEU A 128 -10.06 -24.73 -1.41
C LEU A 128 -11.34 -23.90 -1.54
N SER A 129 -12.36 -24.30 -0.78
CA SER A 129 -13.54 -23.47 -0.53
C SER A 129 -13.16 -22.26 0.34
N ALA A 130 -13.88 -21.14 0.17
CA ALA A 130 -13.70 -19.92 0.96
C ALA A 130 -13.72 -20.16 2.49
N GLN A 131 -14.43 -21.19 2.94
CA GLN A 131 -14.49 -21.61 4.35
C GLN A 131 -13.16 -22.21 4.81
N ALA A 132 -12.54 -23.08 4.02
CA ALA A 132 -11.26 -23.67 4.37
C ALA A 132 -10.12 -22.65 4.47
N VAL A 133 -10.11 -21.64 3.58
CA VAL A 133 -9.18 -20.50 3.66
C VAL A 133 -9.39 -19.71 4.95
N ARG A 134 -10.64 -19.43 5.29
CA ARG A 134 -10.99 -18.72 6.52
C ARG A 134 -10.54 -19.48 7.77
N ASP A 135 -10.84 -20.76 7.84
CA ASP A 135 -10.49 -21.60 8.99
C ASP A 135 -8.99 -21.76 9.14
N ALA A 136 -8.26 -21.91 8.05
CA ALA A 136 -6.80 -21.96 8.05
C ALA A 136 -6.17 -20.64 8.52
N ILE A 137 -6.68 -19.47 8.09
CA ILE A 137 -6.21 -18.17 8.57
C ILE A 137 -6.46 -18.01 10.06
N LEU A 138 -7.65 -18.37 10.55
CA LEU A 138 -8.02 -18.26 11.95
C LEU A 138 -7.23 -19.24 12.84
N ALA A 139 -6.94 -20.43 12.34
CA ALA A 139 -6.13 -21.43 13.05
C ALA A 139 -4.66 -21.00 13.16
N ALA A 140 -4.10 -20.43 12.08
CA ALA A 140 -2.71 -19.98 12.06
C ALA A 140 -2.50 -18.63 12.78
N GLN A 141 -3.48 -17.75 12.73
CA GLN A 141 -3.39 -16.39 13.28
C GLN A 141 -4.73 -15.91 13.90
N PRO A 142 -5.07 -16.34 15.12
CA PRO A 142 -6.36 -16.02 15.74
C PRO A 142 -6.55 -14.50 16.02
N ALA A 143 -5.48 -13.74 16.06
CA ALA A 143 -5.52 -12.28 16.28
C ALA A 143 -5.78 -11.45 15.01
N THR A 144 -6.09 -12.09 13.87
CA THR A 144 -6.35 -11.36 12.61
C THR A 144 -7.70 -10.68 12.63
N PRO A 145 -7.81 -9.36 12.34
CA PRO A 145 -9.09 -8.66 12.25
C PRO A 145 -10.00 -9.27 11.18
N LYS A 146 -11.29 -9.38 11.49
CA LYS A 146 -12.29 -10.04 10.61
C LYS A 146 -12.37 -9.45 9.20
N TRP A 147 -12.20 -8.14 9.05
CA TRP A 147 -12.21 -7.47 7.75
C TRP A 147 -11.02 -7.88 6.86
N ILE A 148 -9.86 -8.14 7.47
CA ILE A 148 -8.68 -8.67 6.74
C ILE A 148 -8.96 -10.09 6.27
N VAL A 149 -9.52 -10.95 7.11
CA VAL A 149 -9.89 -12.32 6.73
C VAL A 149 -10.84 -12.31 5.52
N THR A 150 -11.86 -11.45 5.55
CA THR A 150 -12.81 -11.33 4.43
C THR A 150 -12.11 -10.88 3.15
N LEU A 151 -11.20 -9.92 3.23
CA LEU A 151 -10.45 -9.41 2.09
C LEU A 151 -9.58 -10.50 1.46
N PHE A 152 -8.93 -11.32 2.26
CA PHE A 152 -8.10 -12.43 1.77
C PHE A 152 -8.91 -13.60 1.20
N VAL A 153 -10.09 -13.87 1.77
CA VAL A 153 -11.04 -14.85 1.20
C VAL A 153 -11.53 -14.41 -0.17
N LEU A 154 -11.81 -13.13 -0.37
CA LEU A 154 -12.20 -12.58 -1.67
C LEU A 154 -11.05 -12.58 -2.68
N ALA A 155 -9.83 -12.35 -2.25
CA ALA A 155 -8.66 -12.35 -3.12
C ALA A 155 -8.22 -13.77 -3.56
N GLY A 156 -8.66 -14.81 -2.85
CA GLY A 156 -8.36 -16.21 -3.15
C GLY A 156 -9.41 -16.92 -4.00
N GLN A 157 -10.43 -16.21 -4.50
CA GLN A 157 -11.43 -16.70 -5.45
C GLN A 157 -11.14 -16.26 -6.89
#